data_aab27cea938ba26832b1da92ceefc4f7
#
_entry.id   aab27cea938ba26832b1da92ceefc4f7
#
_cell.length_a   1.000
_cell.length_b   1.000
_cell.length_c   1.000
_cell.angle_alpha   90.00
_cell.angle_beta   90.00
_cell.angle_gamma   90.00
#
_symmetry.space_group_name_H-M   'P 1'
#
loop_
_entity.id
_entity.type
_entity.pdbx_description
1 polymer ?
#
loop_
_entity_poly.entity_id
_entity_poly.type
_entity_poly.pdbx_seq_one_letter_code
_entity_poly.pdbx_strand_id
1 'polypeptide(L)'
;AKGATGIRVFGLQLPGATLADAHAAWGDELKVAMMATRGEPPVLEATVDNARTGPVSGRLLFTADASPQALQRWRDNALKEEPVSADTRRIALRGVDQAEALRTPLVGIGFIPSTQLDAAALRSRFGEPAEVLRGAAEVEHWMYPATGLAVALDARGRELLQYVAPADFERR
;
A
#
# COMPACT_ATOMS: atom_id res chain seq x y z
N ALA A 1 25.98 6.38 14.20
CA ALA A 1 24.78 7.02 13.72
C ALA A 1 23.67 5.97 13.68
N LYS A 2 22.66 6.17 14.48
CA LYS A 2 21.46 5.33 14.38
C LYS A 2 20.77 5.63 13.07
N GLY A 3 20.76 4.70 12.14
CA GLY A 3 20.00 4.80 10.92
C GLY A 3 18.54 5.11 11.25
N ALA A 4 17.89 5.90 10.41
CA ALA A 4 16.46 6.18 10.58
C ALA A 4 15.69 4.87 10.65
N THR A 5 14.95 4.63 11.75
CA THR A 5 14.15 3.43 11.93
C THR A 5 12.79 3.55 11.24
N GLY A 6 12.44 4.74 10.74
CA GLY A 6 11.17 5.00 10.09
C GLY A 6 11.29 5.98 8.95
N ILE A 7 10.20 6.07 8.19
CA ILE A 7 10.04 7.00 7.06
C ILE A 7 8.72 7.74 7.20
N ARG A 8 8.61 8.89 6.57
CA ARG A 8 7.36 9.64 6.46
C ARG A 8 6.96 9.74 4.99
N VAL A 9 5.79 9.20 4.67
CA VAL A 9 5.28 9.14 3.30
C VAL A 9 3.87 9.69 3.28
N PHE A 10 3.63 10.68 2.44
CA PHE A 10 2.30 11.33 2.32
C PHE A 10 1.75 11.82 3.66
N GLY A 11 2.64 12.26 4.56
CA GLY A 11 2.26 12.71 5.90
C GLY A 11 2.10 11.60 6.93
N LEU A 12 2.31 10.34 6.56
CA LEU A 12 2.16 9.18 7.42
C LEU A 12 3.51 8.58 7.81
N GLN A 13 3.66 8.28 9.09
CA GLN A 13 4.87 7.69 9.64
C GLN A 13 4.84 6.17 9.51
N LEU A 14 5.87 5.56 8.94
CA LEU A 14 6.04 4.10 8.92
C LEU A 14 7.34 3.71 9.63
N PRO A 15 7.31 2.85 10.64
CA PRO A 15 6.12 2.30 11.29
C PRO A 15 5.43 3.31 12.21
N GLY A 16 4.19 3.08 12.56
CA GLY A 16 3.46 3.85 13.57
C GLY A 16 2.08 4.33 13.13
N ALA A 17 1.93 4.81 11.90
CA ALA A 17 0.64 5.26 11.41
C ALA A 17 -0.37 4.11 11.32
N THR A 18 -1.64 4.45 11.55
CA THR A 18 -2.76 3.51 11.45
C THR A 18 -3.68 3.89 10.28
N LEU A 19 -4.64 3.04 9.98
CA LEU A 19 -5.68 3.38 9.01
C LEU A 19 -6.47 4.62 9.43
N ALA A 20 -6.62 4.87 10.74
CA ALA A 20 -7.26 6.09 11.24
C ALA A 20 -6.50 7.35 10.83
N ASP A 21 -5.18 7.29 10.81
CA ASP A 21 -4.36 8.41 10.35
C ASP A 21 -4.57 8.68 8.85
N ALA A 22 -4.67 7.63 8.04
CA ALA A 22 -5.01 7.76 6.64
C ALA A 22 -6.42 8.31 6.43
N HIS A 23 -7.37 7.87 7.24
CA HIS A 23 -8.73 8.37 7.21
C HIS A 23 -8.80 9.86 7.57
N ALA A 24 -7.98 10.30 8.54
CA ALA A 24 -7.90 11.71 8.90
C ALA A 24 -7.37 12.57 7.74
N ALA A 25 -6.48 12.02 6.92
CA ALA A 25 -5.90 12.72 5.77
C ALA A 25 -6.84 12.79 4.56
N TRP A 26 -7.58 11.70 4.26
CA TRP A 26 -8.38 11.59 3.04
C TRP A 26 -9.89 11.49 3.28
N GLY A 27 -10.33 11.34 4.51
CA GLY A 27 -11.74 11.34 4.85
C GLY A 27 -12.54 10.26 4.12
N ASP A 28 -13.69 10.65 3.57
CA ASP A 28 -14.60 9.71 2.90
C ASP A 28 -14.08 9.19 1.56
N GLU A 29 -13.01 9.75 1.03
CA GLU A 29 -12.34 9.23 -0.16
C GLU A 29 -11.58 7.93 0.14
N LEU A 30 -11.25 7.69 1.39
CA LEU A 30 -10.60 6.45 1.82
C LEU A 30 -11.65 5.33 1.95
N LYS A 31 -11.48 4.28 1.19
CA LYS A 31 -12.36 3.11 1.21
C LYS A 31 -11.64 1.94 1.84
N VAL A 32 -12.16 1.45 2.95
CA VAL A 32 -11.58 0.33 3.70
C VAL A 32 -12.33 -0.95 3.35
N ALA A 33 -11.60 -2.01 3.04
CA ALA A 33 -12.16 -3.32 2.77
C ALA A 33 -11.16 -4.42 3.09
N MET A 34 -11.68 -5.61 3.34
CA MET A 34 -10.87 -6.80 3.41
C MET A 34 -10.84 -7.45 2.02
N MET A 35 -9.67 -7.88 1.58
CA MET A 35 -9.51 -8.58 0.30
C MET A 35 -9.12 -10.02 0.58
N ALA A 36 -9.90 -10.95 0.04
CA ALA A 36 -9.63 -12.38 0.19
C ALA A 36 -9.34 -12.99 -1.18
N THR A 37 -8.14 -13.51 -1.34
CA THR A 37 -7.70 -14.20 -2.55
C THR A 37 -7.56 -15.68 -2.25
N ARG A 38 -8.06 -16.52 -3.16
CA ARG A 38 -8.02 -17.98 -3.00
C ARG A 38 -6.59 -18.45 -2.77
N GLY A 39 -6.38 -19.25 -1.73
CA GLY A 39 -5.08 -19.80 -1.39
C GLY A 39 -4.17 -18.87 -0.62
N GLU A 40 -4.63 -17.65 -0.29
CA GLU A 40 -3.87 -16.67 0.47
C GLU A 40 -4.65 -16.21 1.70
N PRO A 41 -3.96 -15.80 2.78
CA PRO A 41 -4.66 -15.18 3.90
C PRO A 41 -5.33 -13.89 3.46
N PRO A 42 -6.51 -13.55 4.04
CA PRO A 42 -7.12 -12.26 3.75
C PRO A 42 -6.24 -11.10 4.25
N VAL A 43 -6.37 -9.96 3.58
CA VAL A 43 -5.63 -8.75 3.95
C VAL A 43 -6.59 -7.59 4.15
N LEU A 44 -6.25 -6.71 5.08
CA LEU A 44 -6.99 -5.47 5.31
C LEU A 44 -6.34 -4.37 4.48
N GLU A 45 -7.11 -3.76 3.60
CA GLU A 45 -6.62 -2.72 2.68
C GLU A 45 -7.52 -1.49 2.73
N ALA A 46 -6.95 -0.37 2.33
CA ALA A 46 -7.71 0.84 2.08
C ALA A 46 -7.20 1.51 0.82
N THR A 47 -8.09 2.13 0.06
CA THR A 47 -7.74 2.77 -1.21
C THR A 47 -8.28 4.17 -1.28
N VAL A 48 -7.52 5.05 -1.96
CA VAL A 48 -7.98 6.37 -2.40
C VAL A 48 -7.77 6.42 -3.90
N ASP A 49 -8.85 6.43 -4.67
CA ASP A 49 -8.77 6.27 -6.12
C ASP A 49 -8.12 7.45 -6.82
N ASN A 50 -8.28 8.65 -6.27
CA ASN A 50 -7.85 9.89 -6.91
C ASN A 50 -7.16 10.81 -5.91
N ALA A 51 -6.03 10.36 -5.38
CA ALA A 51 -5.27 11.11 -4.39
C ALA A 51 -4.36 12.13 -5.06
N ARG A 52 -4.28 13.33 -4.49
CA ARG A 52 -3.28 14.32 -4.85
C ARG A 52 -2.16 14.29 -3.84
N THR A 53 -0.94 14.08 -4.32
CA THR A 53 0.26 14.01 -3.48
C THR A 53 1.27 15.04 -3.97
N GLY A 54 0.96 16.32 -3.77
CA GLY A 54 1.72 17.43 -4.34
C GLY A 54 1.39 17.60 -5.83
N PRO A 55 2.38 17.70 -6.72
CA PRO A 55 2.14 17.90 -8.15
C PRO A 55 1.66 16.64 -8.88
N VAL A 56 1.72 15.48 -8.23
CA VAL A 56 1.37 14.19 -8.84
C VAL A 56 0.08 13.68 -8.22
N SER A 57 -0.83 13.19 -9.05
CA SER A 57 -2.02 12.48 -8.59
C SER A 57 -1.99 11.01 -9.02
N GLY A 58 -2.75 10.19 -8.33
CA GLY A 58 -2.81 8.76 -8.59
C GLY A 58 -3.64 8.02 -7.56
N ARG A 59 -3.55 6.72 -7.60
CA ARG A 59 -4.26 5.84 -6.68
C ARG A 59 -3.35 5.46 -5.51
N LEU A 60 -3.84 5.64 -4.30
CA LEU A 60 -3.16 5.18 -3.08
C LEU A 60 -3.75 3.85 -2.63
N LEU A 61 -2.89 2.97 -2.17
CA LEU A 61 -3.25 1.68 -1.61
C LEU A 61 -2.52 1.52 -0.28
N PHE A 62 -3.28 1.34 0.79
CA PHE A 62 -2.75 1.12 2.13
C PHE A 62 -2.95 -0.33 2.54
N THR A 63 -1.92 -0.97 3.04
CA THR A 63 -1.99 -2.33 3.59
C THR A 63 -1.81 -2.24 5.10
N ALA A 64 -2.72 -2.85 5.84
CA ALA A 64 -2.71 -2.84 7.30
C ALA A 64 -2.50 -4.25 7.85
N ASP A 65 -1.81 -4.33 8.98
CA ASP A 65 -1.43 -5.59 9.62
C ASP A 65 -2.44 -5.97 10.70
N ALA A 66 -3.52 -6.64 10.29
CA ALA A 66 -4.53 -7.14 11.22
C ALA A 66 -4.24 -8.61 11.58
N SER A 67 -4.59 -9.00 12.82
CA SER A 67 -4.42 -10.38 13.26
C SER A 67 -5.35 -11.33 12.49
N PRO A 68 -4.95 -12.60 12.28
CA PRO A 68 -5.83 -13.57 11.64
C PRO A 68 -7.18 -13.73 12.36
N GLN A 69 -7.20 -13.62 13.68
CA GLN A 69 -8.41 -13.71 14.49
C GLN A 69 -9.35 -12.54 14.21
N ALA A 70 -8.81 -11.33 14.13
CA ALA A 70 -9.59 -10.14 13.80
C ALA A 70 -10.18 -10.24 12.39
N LEU A 71 -9.35 -10.62 11.43
CA LEU A 71 -9.79 -10.79 10.04
C LEU A 71 -10.93 -11.80 9.92
N GLN A 72 -10.83 -12.94 10.60
CA GLN A 72 -11.87 -13.97 10.57
C GLN A 72 -13.17 -13.46 11.20
N ARG A 73 -13.08 -12.80 12.36
CA ARG A 73 -14.25 -12.24 13.05
C ARG A 73 -14.96 -11.21 12.17
N TRP A 74 -14.21 -10.31 11.54
CA TRP A 74 -14.78 -9.29 10.65
C TRP A 74 -15.44 -9.92 9.44
N ARG A 75 -14.84 -10.96 8.88
CA ARG A 75 -15.41 -11.67 7.73
C ARG A 75 -16.71 -12.37 8.09
N ASP A 76 -16.76 -13.01 9.25
CA ASP A 76 -17.96 -13.70 9.73
C ASP A 76 -19.14 -12.76 9.91
N ASN A 77 -18.87 -11.48 10.21
CA ASN A 77 -19.89 -10.45 10.43
C ASN A 77 -20.00 -9.46 9.28
N ALA A 78 -19.40 -9.75 8.14
CA ALA A 78 -19.34 -8.84 7.01
C ALA A 78 -20.76 -8.51 6.48
N LEU A 79 -20.91 -7.28 6.00
CA LEU A 79 -22.15 -6.84 5.36
C LEU A 79 -22.33 -7.48 4.01
N LYS A 80 -21.24 -7.70 3.27
CA LYS A 80 -21.30 -8.07 1.88
C LYS A 80 -19.96 -8.63 1.42
N GLU A 81 -20.00 -9.64 0.56
CA GLU A 81 -18.85 -10.13 -0.18
C GLU A 81 -19.14 -10.00 -1.67
N GLU A 82 -18.22 -9.38 -2.40
CA GLU A 82 -18.35 -9.17 -3.85
C GLU A 82 -17.16 -9.77 -4.58
N PRO A 83 -17.38 -10.50 -5.68
CA PRO A 83 -16.26 -10.93 -6.51
C PRO A 83 -15.65 -9.72 -7.22
N VAL A 84 -14.30 -9.63 -7.16
CA VAL A 84 -13.53 -8.62 -7.88
C VAL A 84 -12.86 -9.25 -9.10
N SER A 85 -12.49 -10.52 -8.96
CA SER A 85 -11.94 -11.35 -10.03
C SER A 85 -12.33 -12.80 -9.79
N ALA A 86 -11.85 -13.72 -10.63
CA ALA A 86 -12.12 -15.14 -10.47
C ALA A 86 -11.64 -15.68 -9.11
N ASP A 87 -10.58 -15.12 -8.55
CA ASP A 87 -9.93 -15.62 -7.34
C ASP A 87 -10.01 -14.67 -6.14
N THR A 88 -10.48 -13.44 -6.32
CA THR A 88 -10.46 -12.42 -5.29
C THR A 88 -11.85 -11.88 -4.99
N ARG A 89 -12.15 -11.75 -3.70
CA ARG A 89 -13.41 -11.17 -3.20
C ARG A 89 -13.11 -9.95 -2.34
N ARG A 90 -13.94 -8.93 -2.49
CA ARG A 90 -13.93 -7.75 -1.62
C ARG A 90 -14.97 -7.96 -0.54
N ILE A 91 -14.57 -7.79 0.70
CA ILE A 91 -15.42 -8.00 1.88
C ILE A 91 -15.65 -6.67 2.57
N ALA A 92 -16.91 -6.23 2.60
CA ALA A 92 -17.29 -4.99 3.26
C ALA A 92 -17.56 -5.23 4.73
N LEU A 93 -16.83 -4.53 5.60
CA LEU A 93 -16.97 -4.66 7.05
C LEU A 93 -18.20 -3.90 7.54
N ARG A 94 -18.87 -4.45 8.57
CA ARG A 94 -19.92 -3.70 9.25
C ARG A 94 -19.31 -2.51 10.03
N GLY A 95 -20.13 -1.49 10.33
CA GLY A 95 -19.64 -0.23 10.91
C GLY A 95 -18.79 -0.38 12.16
N VAL A 96 -19.20 -1.24 13.10
CA VAL A 96 -18.45 -1.52 14.33
C VAL A 96 -17.07 -2.10 14.03
N ASP A 97 -17.00 -3.03 13.09
CA ASP A 97 -15.73 -3.68 12.71
C ASP A 97 -14.85 -2.73 11.93
N GLN A 98 -15.44 -1.86 11.11
CA GLN A 98 -14.67 -0.84 10.40
C GLN A 98 -14.01 0.14 11.37
N ALA A 99 -14.72 0.55 12.42
CA ALA A 99 -14.14 1.40 13.46
C ALA A 99 -12.95 0.74 14.16
N GLU A 100 -13.05 -0.56 14.44
CA GLU A 100 -11.94 -1.34 14.99
C GLU A 100 -10.78 -1.45 14.00
N ALA A 101 -11.09 -1.71 12.73
CA ALA A 101 -10.10 -1.85 11.67
C ALA A 101 -9.26 -0.57 11.48
N LEU A 102 -9.85 0.61 11.71
CA LEU A 102 -9.13 1.88 11.61
C LEU A 102 -7.98 1.99 12.61
N ARG A 103 -7.98 1.22 13.68
CA ARG A 103 -6.90 1.20 14.67
C ARG A 103 -5.71 0.34 14.25
N THR A 104 -5.84 -0.37 13.12
CA THR A 104 -4.80 -1.29 12.66
C THR A 104 -3.62 -0.53 12.09
N PRO A 105 -2.38 -0.89 12.48
CA PRO A 105 -1.19 -0.24 11.94
C PRO A 105 -1.00 -0.50 10.45
N LEU A 106 -0.50 0.50 9.76
CA LEU A 106 -0.11 0.36 8.36
C LEU A 106 1.25 -0.33 8.26
N VAL A 107 1.39 -1.23 7.29
CA VAL A 107 2.65 -1.90 7.00
C VAL A 107 3.19 -1.54 5.61
N GLY A 108 2.34 -1.00 4.75
CA GLY A 108 2.78 -0.61 3.41
C GLY A 108 1.86 0.43 2.80
N ILE A 109 2.45 1.25 1.93
CA ILE A 109 1.74 2.26 1.15
C ILE A 109 2.16 2.08 -0.30
N GLY A 110 1.20 1.84 -1.18
CA GLY A 110 1.41 1.79 -2.61
C GLY A 110 0.87 3.04 -3.28
N PHE A 111 1.54 3.49 -4.33
CA PHE A 111 1.08 4.61 -5.13
C PHE A 111 1.24 4.28 -6.61
N ILE A 112 0.15 4.43 -7.35
CA ILE A 112 0.14 4.23 -8.80
C ILE A 112 -0.14 5.59 -9.42
N PRO A 113 0.89 6.26 -9.98
CA PRO A 113 0.70 7.56 -10.62
C PRO A 113 -0.28 7.49 -11.78
N SER A 114 -1.10 8.52 -11.95
CA SER A 114 -2.05 8.61 -13.06
C SER A 114 -1.37 8.98 -14.37
N THR A 115 -0.18 9.59 -14.30
CA THR A 115 0.67 9.87 -15.47
C THR A 115 1.91 9.00 -15.41
N GLN A 116 2.38 8.55 -16.56
CA GLN A 116 3.61 7.76 -16.63
C GLN A 116 4.81 8.57 -16.19
N LEU A 117 5.62 7.97 -15.31
CA LEU A 117 6.92 8.48 -14.92
C LEU A 117 7.97 7.60 -15.60
N ASP A 118 8.76 8.17 -16.50
CA ASP A 118 9.82 7.41 -17.14
C ASP A 118 11.03 7.23 -16.19
N ALA A 119 12.00 6.44 -16.62
CA ALA A 119 13.20 6.17 -15.82
C ALA A 119 13.96 7.47 -15.48
N ALA A 120 14.01 8.42 -16.39
CA ALA A 120 14.68 9.70 -16.17
C ALA A 120 13.97 10.52 -15.09
N ALA A 121 12.64 10.56 -15.11
CA ALA A 121 11.84 11.26 -14.11
C ALA A 121 11.99 10.63 -12.73
N LEU A 122 12.02 9.29 -12.66
CA LEU A 122 12.23 8.57 -11.41
C LEU A 122 13.62 8.85 -10.82
N ARG A 123 14.66 8.83 -11.65
CA ARG A 123 16.02 9.16 -11.20
C ARG A 123 16.14 10.60 -10.72
N SER A 124 15.49 11.51 -11.42
CA SER A 124 15.47 12.93 -11.03
C SER A 124 14.81 13.12 -9.67
N ARG A 125 13.76 12.35 -9.38
CA ARG A 125 12.98 12.50 -8.16
C ARG A 125 13.57 11.73 -6.97
N PHE A 126 14.06 10.51 -7.21
CA PHE A 126 14.49 9.60 -6.15
C PHE A 126 16.00 9.32 -6.15
N GLY A 127 16.72 9.78 -7.17
CA GLY A 127 18.14 9.49 -7.33
C GLY A 127 18.38 8.11 -7.94
N GLU A 128 19.63 7.67 -7.91
CA GLU A 128 19.98 6.34 -8.40
C GLU A 128 19.54 5.28 -7.39
N PRO A 129 18.92 4.19 -7.86
CA PRO A 129 18.57 3.09 -6.96
C PRO A 129 19.82 2.37 -6.45
N ALA A 130 19.72 1.83 -5.24
CA ALA A 130 20.80 1.00 -4.68
C ALA A 130 20.95 -0.30 -5.46
N GLU A 131 19.84 -0.82 -6.01
CA GLU A 131 19.82 -2.06 -6.76
C GLU A 131 18.68 -2.03 -7.76
N VAL A 132 18.88 -2.62 -8.92
CA VAL A 132 17.85 -2.86 -9.94
C VAL A 132 17.74 -4.36 -10.14
N LEU A 133 16.57 -4.92 -9.81
CA LEU A 133 16.26 -6.34 -10.00
C LEU A 133 15.35 -6.49 -11.21
N ARG A 134 15.66 -7.45 -12.06
CA ARG A 134 14.82 -7.77 -13.22
C ARG A 134 13.96 -8.98 -12.90
N GLY A 135 12.64 -8.76 -12.93
CA GLY A 135 11.67 -9.83 -12.71
C GLY A 135 11.13 -10.41 -14.01
N ALA A 136 10.13 -11.25 -13.88
CA ALA A 136 9.40 -11.80 -15.01
C ALA A 136 8.67 -10.69 -15.79
N ALA A 137 8.36 -10.94 -17.07
CA ALA A 137 7.59 -10.03 -17.93
C ALA A 137 8.23 -8.64 -18.11
N GLU A 138 9.56 -8.58 -18.13
CA GLU A 138 10.33 -7.34 -18.34
C GLU A 138 10.06 -6.24 -17.31
N VAL A 139 9.69 -6.62 -16.09
CA VAL A 139 9.50 -5.68 -14.99
C VAL A 139 10.83 -5.46 -14.29
N GLU A 140 11.22 -4.19 -14.13
CA GLU A 140 12.37 -3.81 -13.32
C GLU A 140 11.89 -3.37 -11.93
N HIS A 141 12.58 -3.81 -10.90
CA HIS A 141 12.34 -3.36 -9.53
C HIS A 141 13.53 -2.52 -9.06
N TRP A 142 13.28 -1.24 -8.86
CA TRP A 142 14.28 -0.28 -8.39
C TRP A 142 14.17 -0.17 -6.87
N MET A 143 15.27 -0.47 -6.18
CA MET A 143 15.28 -0.60 -4.75
C MET A 143 15.99 0.58 -4.09
N TYR A 144 15.29 1.23 -3.15
CA TYR A 144 15.79 2.35 -2.35
C TYR A 144 15.62 2.01 -0.87
N PRO A 145 16.49 1.12 -0.32
CA PRO A 145 16.32 0.63 1.06
C PRO A 145 16.32 1.71 2.13
N ALA A 146 17.12 2.75 1.95
CA ALA A 146 17.23 3.84 2.92
C ALA A 146 15.92 4.59 3.12
N THR A 147 15.09 4.65 2.08
CA THR A 147 13.79 5.33 2.14
C THR A 147 12.61 4.37 2.16
N GLY A 148 12.87 3.07 2.24
CA GLY A 148 11.82 2.04 2.26
C GLY A 148 11.01 1.96 0.97
N LEU A 149 11.55 2.48 -0.14
CA LEU A 149 10.85 2.56 -1.42
C LEU A 149 11.32 1.47 -2.37
N ALA A 150 10.36 0.78 -2.98
CA ALA A 150 10.58 -0.08 -4.14
C ALA A 150 9.70 0.43 -5.29
N VAL A 151 10.28 0.60 -6.45
CA VAL A 151 9.55 1.01 -7.66
C VAL A 151 9.51 -0.16 -8.62
N ALA A 152 8.32 -0.62 -8.96
CA ALA A 152 8.13 -1.59 -10.03
C ALA A 152 7.85 -0.84 -11.32
N LEU A 153 8.66 -1.06 -12.34
CA LEU A 153 8.58 -0.38 -13.63
C LEU A 153 8.50 -1.44 -14.73
N ASP A 154 7.37 -1.53 -15.43
CA ASP A 154 7.25 -2.46 -16.54
C ASP A 154 7.58 -1.81 -17.88
N ALA A 155 7.77 -2.63 -18.92
CA ALA A 155 8.12 -2.17 -20.25
C ALA A 155 7.00 -1.33 -20.90
N ARG A 156 5.79 -1.40 -20.36
CA ARG A 156 4.65 -0.61 -20.83
C ARG A 156 4.55 0.75 -20.13
N GLY A 157 5.52 1.07 -19.27
CA GLY A 157 5.57 2.34 -18.57
C GLY A 157 4.61 2.46 -17.39
N ARG A 158 4.12 1.35 -16.86
CA ARG A 158 3.32 1.36 -15.63
C ARG A 158 4.25 1.33 -14.43
N GLU A 159 4.02 2.23 -13.50
CA GLU A 159 4.80 2.31 -12.26
C GLU A 159 3.94 1.99 -11.07
N LEU A 160 4.52 1.27 -10.13
CA LEU A 160 3.97 1.07 -8.79
C LEU A 160 5.05 1.42 -7.78
N LEU A 161 4.80 2.43 -6.98
CA LEU A 161 5.70 2.82 -5.89
C LEU A 161 5.18 2.18 -4.61
N GLN A 162 6.03 1.42 -3.92
CA GLN A 162 5.68 0.77 -2.66
C GLN A 162 6.61 1.23 -1.56
N TYR A 163 6.05 1.71 -0.47
CA TYR A 163 6.77 2.17 0.71
C TYR A 163 6.49 1.24 1.87
N VAL A 164 7.54 0.83 2.55
CA VAL A 164 7.48 0.08 3.82
C VAL A 164 8.48 0.69 4.78
N ALA A 165 8.33 0.41 6.08
CA ALA A 165 9.35 0.82 7.04
C ALA A 165 10.69 0.23 6.61
N PRO A 166 11.82 0.98 6.73
CA PRO A 166 13.13 0.46 6.28
C PRO A 166 13.52 -0.88 6.89
N ALA A 167 13.13 -1.12 8.14
CA ALA A 167 13.39 -2.39 8.81
C ALA A 167 12.62 -3.56 8.16
N ASP A 168 11.51 -3.29 7.50
CA ASP A 168 10.69 -4.32 6.85
C ASP A 168 11.06 -4.54 5.39
N PHE A 169 11.93 -3.70 4.85
CA PHE A 169 12.30 -3.73 3.42
C PHE A 169 13.00 -5.03 3.03
N GLU A 170 13.84 -5.56 3.88
CA GLU A 170 14.61 -6.79 3.63
C GLU A 170 13.76 -8.06 3.71
N ARG A 171 12.54 -7.98 4.21
CA ARG A 171 11.64 -9.12 4.33
C ARG A 171 10.82 -9.40 3.07
N ARG A 172 11.07 -8.67 2.00
CA ARG A 172 10.32 -8.79 0.75
C ARG A 172 11.04 -9.57 -0.33
#